data_f575c5dbcf3a1e856e24439ceeac26d7
#
_entry.id   f575c5dbcf3a1e856e24439ceeac26d7
#
_cell.length_a   1.000
_cell.length_b   1.000
_cell.length_c   1.000
_cell.angle_alpha   90.00
_cell.angle_beta   90.00
_cell.angle_gamma   90.00
#
_symmetry.space_group_name_H-M   'P 1'
#
loop_
_entity.id
_entity.type
_entity.pdbx_description
1 polymer ?
#
loop_
_entity_poly.entity_id
_entity_poly.type
_entity_poly.pdbx_seq_one_letter_code
_entity_poly.pdbx_strand_id
1 'polypeptide(L)'
;MEQKGEFDNEVFAYARQFRDADRIVIAAPFWASSYPASLKTYIEHIDVVGINYLYSEHGPIGLCRADKLTYVTTRGGMLPDEADCGYQNIAVLARLYGIEESECVSAAGLDVVGANVDALLSEALENATGE
;
A
#
# COMPACT_ATOMS: atom_id res chain seq x y z
N MET A 1 25.80 -4.67 2.10
CA MET A 1 26.52 -3.38 2.11
C MET A 1 26.24 -2.68 0.79
N GLU A 2 25.62 -1.51 0.85
CA GLU A 2 25.38 -0.69 -0.35
C GLU A 2 26.73 -0.31 -0.96
N GLN A 3 26.97 -0.71 -2.18
CA GLN A 3 28.09 -0.12 -2.93
C GLN A 3 27.64 1.28 -3.35
N LYS A 4 28.34 2.29 -2.89
CA LYS A 4 28.07 3.68 -3.19
C LYS A 4 27.99 3.87 -4.70
N GLY A 5 26.83 4.27 -5.23
CA GLY A 5 26.59 4.50 -6.66
C GLY A 5 25.81 3.40 -7.38
N GLU A 6 25.69 2.19 -6.82
CA GLU A 6 24.97 1.10 -7.48
C GLU A 6 23.47 1.39 -7.60
N PHE A 7 22.90 2.06 -6.60
CA PHE A 7 21.48 2.39 -6.55
C PHE A 7 21.15 3.86 -6.85
N ASP A 8 22.12 4.62 -7.37
CA ASP A 8 21.90 6.02 -7.75
C ASP A 8 21.29 6.18 -9.14
N ASN A 9 21.09 5.08 -9.86
CA ASN A 9 20.51 5.10 -11.20
C ASN A 9 19.03 5.51 -11.16
N GLU A 10 18.59 6.21 -12.18
CA GLU A 10 17.20 6.64 -12.37
C GLU A 10 16.18 5.48 -12.30
N VAL A 11 16.58 4.28 -12.69
CA VAL A 11 15.70 3.09 -12.60
C VAL A 11 15.27 2.80 -11.17
N PHE A 12 16.07 3.22 -10.18
CA PHE A 12 15.75 3.03 -8.76
C PHE A 12 15.16 4.28 -8.09
N ALA A 13 14.84 5.31 -8.85
CA ALA A 13 14.33 6.57 -8.30
C ALA A 13 13.03 6.37 -7.47
N TYR A 14 12.11 5.57 -7.97
CA TYR A 14 10.86 5.28 -7.25
C TYR A 14 11.11 4.46 -5.97
N ALA A 15 12.03 3.52 -6.00
CA ALA A 15 12.38 2.74 -4.81
C ALA A 15 12.99 3.62 -3.71
N ARG A 16 13.88 4.54 -4.07
CA ARG A 16 14.45 5.50 -3.12
C ARG A 16 13.40 6.45 -2.57
N GLN A 17 12.51 6.96 -3.42
CA GLN A 17 11.41 7.83 -3.01
C GLN A 17 10.51 7.14 -1.98
N PHE A 18 10.14 5.90 -2.24
CA PHE A 18 9.32 5.09 -1.34
C PHE A 18 10.03 4.86 -0.01
N ARG A 19 11.30 4.49 -0.05
CA ARG A 19 12.12 4.25 1.15
C ARG A 19 12.17 5.48 2.06
N ASP A 20 12.36 6.66 1.48
CA ASP A 20 12.65 7.89 2.23
C ASP A 20 11.39 8.67 2.62
N ALA A 21 10.22 8.25 2.15
CA ALA A 21 8.96 8.88 2.50
C ALA A 21 8.65 8.69 3.98
N ASP A 22 8.18 9.76 4.65
CA ASP A 22 7.75 9.71 6.04
C ASP A 22 6.36 9.09 6.19
N ARG A 23 5.54 9.21 5.16
CA ARG A 23 4.19 8.71 5.12
C ARG A 23 3.86 8.20 3.72
N ILE A 24 3.19 7.07 3.64
CA ILE A 24 2.82 6.45 2.37
C ILE A 24 1.32 6.26 2.32
N VAL A 25 0.72 6.79 1.26
CA VAL A 25 -0.70 6.61 0.95
C VAL A 25 -0.80 6.02 -0.44
N ILE A 26 -1.47 4.88 -0.55
CA ILE A 26 -1.74 4.23 -1.83
C ILE A 26 -3.25 4.23 -2.04
N ALA A 27 -3.71 4.88 -3.11
CA ALA A 27 -5.11 4.91 -3.50
C ALA A 27 -5.29 4.11 -4.79
N ALA A 28 -6.18 3.13 -4.77
CA ALA A 28 -6.42 2.27 -5.92
C ALA A 28 -7.86 1.74 -5.92
N PRO A 29 -8.48 1.59 -7.10
CA PRO A 29 -9.78 0.94 -7.18
C PRO A 29 -9.66 -0.57 -6.94
N PHE A 30 -10.78 -1.18 -6.56
CA PHE A 30 -10.88 -2.62 -6.36
C PHE A 30 -11.25 -3.29 -7.69
N TRP A 31 -10.27 -3.88 -8.37
CA TRP A 31 -10.43 -4.56 -9.65
C TRP A 31 -9.96 -6.01 -9.54
N ALA A 32 -10.79 -6.93 -9.98
CA ALA A 32 -10.48 -8.37 -9.99
C ALA A 32 -9.98 -8.86 -8.60
N SER A 33 -10.70 -8.48 -7.56
CA SER A 33 -10.40 -8.80 -6.14
C SER A 33 -9.09 -8.19 -5.62
N SER A 34 -8.49 -7.25 -6.34
CA SER A 34 -7.21 -6.67 -6.01
C SER A 34 -7.14 -5.21 -6.49
N TYR A 35 -6.00 -4.77 -6.94
CA TYR A 35 -5.74 -3.45 -7.50
C TYR A 35 -5.35 -3.56 -8.98
N PRO A 36 -5.37 -2.44 -9.74
CA PRO A 36 -4.98 -2.46 -11.15
C PRO A 36 -3.53 -2.88 -11.39
N ALA A 37 -3.27 -3.45 -12.58
CA ALA A 37 -1.93 -3.91 -12.97
C ALA A 37 -0.87 -2.80 -12.93
N SER A 38 -1.25 -1.55 -13.17
CA SER A 38 -0.33 -0.40 -13.07
C SER A 38 0.27 -0.24 -11.68
N LEU A 39 -0.50 -0.50 -10.63
CA LEU A 39 0.01 -0.47 -9.26
C LEU A 39 0.98 -1.63 -9.03
N LYS A 40 0.70 -2.80 -9.55
CA LYS A 40 1.63 -3.94 -9.44
C LYS A 40 2.96 -3.64 -10.14
N THR A 41 2.91 -3.00 -11.29
CA THR A 41 4.13 -2.54 -12.00
C THR A 41 4.94 -1.59 -11.12
N TYR A 42 4.29 -0.62 -10.48
CA TYR A 42 4.96 0.29 -9.55
C TYR A 42 5.60 -0.48 -8.39
N ILE A 43 4.87 -1.42 -7.80
CA ILE A 43 5.36 -2.25 -6.69
C ILE A 43 6.61 -3.02 -7.11
N GLU A 44 6.62 -3.61 -8.29
CA GLU A 44 7.78 -4.35 -8.78
C GLU A 44 9.00 -3.44 -9.02
N HIS A 45 8.79 -2.15 -9.28
CA HIS A 45 9.87 -1.18 -9.39
C HIS A 45 10.43 -0.73 -8.03
N ILE A 46 9.63 -0.75 -6.98
CA ILE A 46 10.10 -0.36 -5.65
C ILE A 46 10.64 -1.53 -4.83
N ASP A 47 10.31 -2.75 -5.18
CA ASP A 47 10.70 -3.96 -4.45
C ASP A 47 12.15 -4.33 -4.78
N VAL A 48 13.08 -3.58 -4.21
CA VAL A 48 14.51 -3.69 -4.51
C VAL A 48 15.29 -4.03 -3.25
N VAL A 49 15.94 -5.20 -3.28
CA VAL A 49 16.87 -5.62 -2.21
C VAL A 49 18.03 -4.63 -2.13
N GLY A 50 18.30 -4.13 -0.93
CA GLY A 50 19.33 -3.12 -0.70
C GLY A 50 18.77 -1.69 -0.62
N ILE A 51 17.55 -1.44 -1.09
CA ILE A 51 16.90 -0.14 -0.98
C ILE A 51 15.74 -0.20 0.02
N ASN A 52 14.78 -1.09 -0.19
CA ASN A 52 13.57 -1.17 0.65
C ASN A 52 13.69 -2.21 1.76
N TYR A 53 14.50 -3.22 1.55
CA TYR A 53 14.79 -4.24 2.56
C TYR A 53 16.12 -4.94 2.26
N LEU A 54 16.64 -5.64 3.28
CA LEU A 54 17.85 -6.47 3.20
C LEU A 54 17.55 -7.84 3.76
N TYR A 55 18.32 -8.84 3.35
CA TYR A 55 18.34 -10.13 4.01
C TYR A 55 19.46 -10.17 5.05
N SER A 56 19.16 -10.72 6.23
CA SER A 56 20.12 -10.95 7.30
C SER A 56 20.10 -12.42 7.70
N GLU A 57 21.02 -12.81 8.58
CA GLU A 57 21.04 -14.16 9.17
C GLU A 57 19.75 -14.51 9.93
N HIS A 58 19.00 -13.49 10.37
CA HIS A 58 17.77 -13.65 11.12
C HIS A 58 16.52 -13.35 10.29
N GLY A 59 16.65 -13.21 9.00
CA GLY A 59 15.55 -12.91 8.08
C GLY A 59 15.63 -11.51 7.48
N PRO A 60 14.57 -11.08 6.79
CA PRO A 60 14.56 -9.76 6.16
C PRO A 60 14.52 -8.63 7.18
N ILE A 61 15.18 -7.53 6.83
CA ILE A 61 15.20 -6.27 7.59
C ILE A 61 14.65 -5.19 6.66
N GLY A 62 13.57 -4.51 7.08
CA GLY A 62 13.01 -3.39 6.34
C GLY A 62 13.84 -2.13 6.46
N LEU A 63 13.92 -1.36 5.39
CA LEU A 63 14.73 -0.14 5.31
C LEU A 63 13.88 1.12 5.09
N CYS A 64 12.56 1.01 4.95
CA CYS A 64 11.70 2.15 4.72
C CYS A 64 11.51 2.96 5.99
N ARG A 65 11.44 4.28 5.83
CA ARG A 65 11.37 5.24 6.92
C ARG A 65 9.97 5.40 7.50
N ALA A 66 8.93 5.21 6.69
CA ALA A 66 7.55 5.43 7.11
C ALA A 66 7.16 4.52 8.27
N ASP A 67 6.39 5.06 9.21
CA ASP A 67 5.83 4.29 10.33
C ASP A 67 4.50 3.64 9.95
N LYS A 68 3.79 4.23 9.00
CA LYS A 68 2.44 3.85 8.63
C LYS A 68 2.21 3.96 7.14
N LEU A 69 1.51 2.97 6.60
CA LEU A 69 1.00 2.97 5.23
C LEU A 69 -0.52 2.93 5.27
N THR A 70 -1.16 3.83 4.52
CA THR A 70 -2.61 3.88 4.36
C THR A 70 -2.99 3.46 2.95
N TYR A 71 -3.85 2.46 2.85
CA TYR A 71 -4.40 1.99 1.58
C TYR A 71 -5.84 2.48 1.45
N VAL A 72 -6.13 3.24 0.40
CA VAL A 72 -7.45 3.83 0.16
C VAL A 72 -8.09 3.16 -1.05
N THR A 73 -9.29 2.64 -0.89
CA THR A 73 -9.97 1.94 -1.97
C THR A 73 -11.48 2.09 -1.89
N THR A 74 -12.15 1.79 -3.00
CA THR A 74 -13.61 1.69 -3.07
C THR A 74 -13.98 0.34 -3.67
N ARG A 75 -15.07 -0.26 -3.19
CA ARG A 75 -15.56 -1.56 -3.65
C ARG A 75 -17.03 -1.47 -4.02
N GLY A 76 -17.39 -2.03 -5.16
CA GLY A 76 -18.79 -2.12 -5.57
C GLY A 76 -19.60 -3.06 -4.70
N GLY A 77 -19.05 -4.21 -4.33
CA GLY A 77 -19.69 -5.20 -3.47
C GLY A 77 -19.50 -4.96 -1.99
N MET A 78 -20.29 -5.63 -1.17
CA MET A 78 -20.17 -5.62 0.30
C MET A 78 -19.09 -6.60 0.74
N LEU A 79 -17.84 -6.19 0.61
CA LEU A 79 -16.69 -7.01 0.99
C LEU A 79 -15.92 -6.34 2.13
N PRO A 80 -15.52 -7.10 3.15
CA PRO A 80 -14.66 -6.59 4.20
C PRO A 80 -13.21 -6.41 3.71
N ASP A 81 -12.45 -5.61 4.44
CA ASP A 81 -11.04 -5.34 4.09
C ASP A 81 -10.21 -6.63 4.04
N GLU A 82 -10.53 -7.61 4.86
CA GLU A 82 -9.86 -8.92 4.92
C GLU A 82 -10.01 -9.73 3.62
N ALA A 83 -11.04 -9.45 2.84
CA ALA A 83 -11.28 -10.11 1.55
C ALA A 83 -10.66 -9.36 0.37
N ASP A 84 -10.08 -8.19 0.62
CA ASP A 84 -9.39 -7.40 -0.40
C ASP A 84 -7.96 -7.90 -0.58
N CYS A 85 -7.72 -8.67 -1.64
CA CYS A 85 -6.39 -9.22 -1.91
C CYS A 85 -5.35 -8.14 -2.21
N GLY A 86 -5.77 -6.98 -2.74
CA GLY A 86 -4.89 -5.83 -2.97
C GLY A 86 -4.37 -5.28 -1.65
N TYR A 87 -5.27 -5.01 -0.71
CA TYR A 87 -4.87 -4.55 0.61
C TYR A 87 -3.99 -5.57 1.35
N GLN A 88 -4.35 -6.85 1.30
CA GLN A 88 -3.56 -7.90 1.94
C GLN A 88 -2.14 -7.97 1.38
N ASN A 89 -1.99 -7.86 0.07
CA ASN A 89 -0.67 -7.82 -0.56
C ASN A 89 0.15 -6.61 -0.08
N ILE A 90 -0.44 -5.42 -0.09
CA ILE A 90 0.23 -4.20 0.36
C ILE A 90 0.62 -4.29 1.85
N ALA A 91 -0.23 -4.83 2.70
CA ALA A 91 0.05 -4.99 4.12
C ALA A 91 1.23 -5.95 4.38
N VAL A 92 1.30 -7.03 3.63
CA VAL A 92 2.43 -7.98 3.71
C VAL A 92 3.73 -7.31 3.28
N LEU A 93 3.71 -6.56 2.17
CA LEU A 93 4.88 -5.84 1.68
C LEU A 93 5.32 -4.73 2.64
N ALA A 94 4.37 -3.98 3.20
CA ALA A 94 4.67 -2.94 4.18
C ALA A 94 5.47 -3.52 5.35
N ARG A 95 5.05 -4.66 5.86
CA ARG A 95 5.75 -5.35 6.95
C ARG A 95 7.16 -5.77 6.54
N LEU A 96 7.33 -6.30 5.33
CA LEU A 96 8.65 -6.65 4.80
C LEU A 96 9.58 -5.42 4.74
N TYR A 97 9.02 -4.27 4.37
CA TYR A 97 9.78 -3.02 4.24
C TYR A 97 10.01 -2.29 5.57
N GLY A 98 9.58 -2.86 6.69
CA GLY A 98 9.76 -2.28 8.02
C GLY A 98 8.71 -1.24 8.42
N ILE A 99 7.62 -1.15 7.67
CA ILE A 99 6.47 -0.28 8.00
C ILE A 99 5.53 -1.08 8.90
N GLU A 100 5.53 -0.75 10.19
CA GLU A 100 4.86 -1.56 11.20
C GLU A 100 3.33 -1.47 11.15
N GLU A 101 2.81 -0.29 10.83
CA GLU A 101 1.37 -0.06 10.76
C GLU A 101 0.88 0.05 9.32
N SER A 102 -0.20 -0.66 9.02
CA SER A 102 -0.95 -0.45 7.79
C SER A 102 -2.44 -0.39 8.11
N GLU A 103 -3.14 0.48 7.41
CA GLU A 103 -4.59 0.60 7.54
C GLU A 103 -5.24 0.64 6.17
N CYS A 104 -6.49 0.20 6.11
CA CYS A 104 -7.33 0.30 4.93
C CYS A 104 -8.45 1.30 5.19
N VAL A 105 -8.53 2.31 4.36
CA VAL A 105 -9.66 3.24 4.30
C VAL A 105 -10.49 2.85 3.09
N SER A 106 -11.68 2.31 3.32
CA SER A 106 -12.50 1.76 2.25
C SER A 106 -13.96 2.24 2.33
N ALA A 107 -14.58 2.34 1.16
CA ALA A 107 -16.02 2.45 1.02
C ALA A 107 -16.49 1.25 0.21
N ALA A 108 -17.35 0.42 0.78
CA ALA A 108 -17.86 -0.80 0.16
C ALA A 108 -19.36 -0.72 -0.11
N GLY A 109 -19.85 -1.60 -0.98
CA GLY A 109 -21.28 -1.66 -1.29
C GLY A 109 -21.77 -0.58 -2.23
N LEU A 110 -20.89 0.10 -2.94
CA LEU A 110 -21.24 1.24 -3.80
C LEU A 110 -22.12 0.85 -4.99
N ASP A 111 -22.03 -0.38 -5.46
CA ASP A 111 -22.81 -0.91 -6.59
C ASP A 111 -24.04 -1.72 -6.15
N VAL A 112 -24.28 -1.81 -4.85
CA VAL A 112 -25.46 -2.51 -4.33
C VAL A 112 -26.72 -1.74 -4.67
N VAL A 113 -27.77 -2.42 -5.13
CA VAL A 113 -29.06 -1.77 -5.48
C VAL A 113 -29.61 -1.06 -4.26
N GLY A 114 -29.96 0.22 -4.44
CA GLY A 114 -30.46 1.08 -3.37
C GLY A 114 -29.39 1.74 -2.49
N ALA A 115 -28.11 1.53 -2.81
CA ALA A 115 -27.02 2.15 -2.05
C ALA A 115 -27.05 3.68 -2.18
N ASN A 116 -26.86 4.36 -1.04
CA ASN A 116 -26.60 5.79 -1.02
C ASN A 116 -25.08 6.03 -1.07
N VAL A 117 -24.55 6.23 -2.27
CA VAL A 117 -23.11 6.36 -2.52
C VAL A 117 -22.51 7.53 -1.74
N ASP A 118 -23.18 8.67 -1.73
CA ASP A 118 -22.69 9.86 -1.03
C ASP A 118 -22.57 9.62 0.48
N ALA A 119 -23.54 8.95 1.07
CA ALA A 119 -23.52 8.62 2.50
C ALA A 119 -22.39 7.62 2.81
N LEU A 120 -22.19 6.61 1.98
CA LEU A 120 -21.12 5.63 2.15
C LEU A 120 -19.73 6.24 2.04
N LEU A 121 -19.53 7.14 1.08
CA LEU A 121 -18.27 7.87 0.92
C LEU A 121 -18.02 8.82 2.09
N SER A 122 -19.04 9.52 2.55
CA SER A 122 -18.92 10.43 3.71
C SER A 122 -18.55 9.67 4.98
N GLU A 123 -19.18 8.53 5.23
CA GLU A 123 -18.87 7.68 6.37
C GLU A 123 -17.40 7.18 6.31
N ALA A 124 -16.94 6.76 5.14
CA ALA A 124 -15.55 6.32 4.95
C ALA A 124 -14.57 7.46 5.26
N LEU A 125 -14.86 8.68 4.81
CA LEU A 125 -14.04 9.85 5.10
C LEU A 125 -14.03 10.21 6.59
N GLU A 126 -15.19 10.16 7.25
CA GLU A 126 -15.29 10.39 8.69
C GLU A 126 -14.47 9.38 9.49
N ASN A 127 -14.54 8.12 9.12
CA ASN A 127 -13.76 7.06 9.76
C ASN A 127 -12.26 7.26 9.56
N ALA A 128 -11.83 7.76 8.40
CA ALA A 128 -10.43 8.04 8.11
C ALA A 128 -9.88 9.23 8.90
N THR A 129 -10.70 10.23 9.17
CA THR A 129 -10.31 11.49 9.85
C THR A 129 -10.62 11.50 11.33
N GLY A 130 -11.41 10.55 11.82
CA GLY A 130 -11.87 10.46 13.21
C GLY A 130 -10.89 9.83 14.19
N GLU A 131 -9.63 9.66 13.80
CA GLU A 131 -8.58 9.13 14.69
C GLU A 131 -8.20 10.10 15.81
#